data_8ff6e71a46053ab06a846d9f54f90f39
#
_entry.id   8ff6e71a46053ab06a846d9f54f90f39
#
_cell.length_a   1.000
_cell.length_b   1.000
_cell.length_c   1.000
_cell.angle_alpha   90.00
_cell.angle_beta   90.00
_cell.angle_gamma   90.00
#
_symmetry.space_group_name_H-M   'P 1'
#
loop_
_entity.id
_entity.type
_entity.pdbx_description
1 polymer ?
#
loop_
_entity_poly.entity_id
_entity_poly.type
_entity_poly.pdbx_seq_one_letter_code
_entity_poly.pdbx_strand_id
1 'polypeptide(L)'
;MSLSGTKYTKLKLLSLSFGRNNVPSEFKFPDHGLLHLRDILTTDEVQHPNSKDTQGNPICRVLKNGYMTGLTVGGLGKFMSFIRKYFPTGHQESIELPIFNHEDELGTFARRGDSGSLIVDILGRFVGLLTGGTNEGTDGSGITYATPFEWVWELVCKEFPGANLYFEDPVAFFANND
;
A
#
# COMPACT_ATOMS: atom_id res chain seq x y z
N MET A 1 -9.05 17.59 0.85
CA MET A 1 -9.91 16.88 1.84
C MET A 1 -9.16 16.80 3.16
N SER A 2 -9.61 17.50 4.20
CA SER A 2 -9.00 17.46 5.52
C SER A 2 -9.26 16.09 6.17
N LEU A 3 -8.20 15.38 6.54
CA LEU A 3 -8.29 14.14 7.30
C LEU A 3 -8.68 14.49 8.74
N SER A 4 -9.88 14.10 9.19
CA SER A 4 -10.39 14.37 10.54
C SER A 4 -9.50 13.76 11.64
N GLY A 5 -9.45 14.36 12.83
CA GLY A 5 -8.55 14.02 13.94
C GLY A 5 -8.51 12.55 14.39
N THR A 6 -9.55 11.74 14.11
CA THR A 6 -9.61 10.31 14.44
C THR A 6 -8.60 9.47 13.62
N LYS A 7 -8.26 9.88 12.40
CA LYS A 7 -7.30 9.17 11.54
C LYS A 7 -5.85 9.33 12.03
N TYR A 8 -5.54 10.48 12.64
CA TYR A 8 -4.23 10.75 13.21
C TYR A 8 -3.92 9.88 14.43
N THR A 9 -4.91 9.63 15.27
CA THR A 9 -4.76 8.79 16.46
C THR A 9 -4.38 7.37 16.06
N LYS A 10 -4.96 6.83 14.96
CA LYS A 10 -4.67 5.49 14.47
C LYS A 10 -3.25 5.37 13.88
N LEU A 11 -2.77 6.36 13.13
CA LEU A 11 -1.39 6.42 12.66
C LEU A 11 -0.39 6.56 13.82
N LYS A 12 -0.71 7.35 14.83
CA LYS A 12 0.11 7.50 16.04
C LYS A 12 0.16 6.22 16.87
N LEU A 13 -0.96 5.50 17.01
CA LEU A 13 -1.02 4.19 17.64
C LEU A 13 -0.23 3.15 16.85
N LEU A 14 -0.30 3.18 15.53
CA LEU A 14 0.48 2.30 14.64
C LEU A 14 1.98 2.57 14.76
N SER A 15 2.41 3.83 14.87
CA SER A 15 3.82 4.16 15.12
C SER A 15 4.32 3.64 16.48
N LEU A 16 3.45 3.54 17.47
CA LEU A 16 3.74 2.96 18.78
C LEU A 16 3.75 1.43 18.74
N SER A 17 2.86 0.81 17.95
CA SER A 17 2.78 -0.65 17.77
C SER A 17 3.96 -1.21 16.99
N PHE A 18 4.60 -0.42 16.13
CA PHE A 18 5.76 -0.86 15.35
C PHE A 18 7.03 -1.05 16.17
N GLY A 19 7.03 -0.76 17.46
CA GLY A 19 8.21 -0.82 18.31
C GLY A 19 9.42 -0.08 17.68
N ARG A 20 10.19 0.65 18.45
CA ARG A 20 11.30 1.47 17.93
C ARG A 20 12.33 0.70 17.09
N ASN A 21 12.39 -0.63 17.20
CA ASN A 21 13.35 -1.48 16.52
C ASN A 21 12.92 -2.00 15.14
N ASN A 22 11.64 -1.78 14.76
CA ASN A 22 11.05 -2.36 13.53
C ASN A 22 10.73 -1.30 12.47
N VAL A 23 11.02 -0.04 12.73
CA VAL A 23 10.86 1.05 11.77
C VAL A 23 12.21 1.29 11.10
N PRO A 24 12.30 1.42 9.77
CA PRO A 24 13.52 1.83 9.11
C PRO A 24 14.08 3.10 9.76
N SER A 25 15.39 3.18 9.94
CA SER A 25 16.07 4.32 10.56
C SER A 25 15.76 5.68 9.90
N GLU A 26 15.29 5.65 8.66
CA GLU A 26 14.90 6.81 7.86
C GLU A 26 13.45 7.26 8.09
N PHE A 27 12.60 6.41 8.68
CA PHE A 27 11.20 6.79 8.92
C PHE A 27 11.09 7.71 10.13
N LYS A 28 10.71 8.96 9.88
CA LYS A 28 10.26 9.91 10.90
C LYS A 28 8.76 10.15 10.69
N PHE A 29 7.97 9.87 11.72
CA PHE A 29 6.55 10.19 11.68
C PHE A 29 6.38 11.71 11.53
N PRO A 30 5.69 12.19 10.48
CA PRO A 30 5.54 13.62 10.26
C PRO A 30 4.76 14.29 11.39
N ASP A 31 5.26 15.39 11.95
CA ASP A 31 4.62 16.12 13.07
C ASP A 31 3.18 16.58 12.72
N HIS A 32 2.96 16.92 11.45
CA HIS A 32 1.65 17.30 10.90
C HIS A 32 0.75 16.10 10.57
N GLY A 33 1.24 14.85 10.75
CA GLY A 33 0.47 13.62 10.59
C GLY A 33 0.11 13.25 9.15
N LEU A 34 0.69 13.88 8.14
CA LEU A 34 0.50 13.54 6.73
C LEU A 34 1.71 12.74 6.23
N LEU A 35 1.47 11.56 5.66
CA LEU A 35 2.50 10.82 4.96
C LEU A 35 2.71 11.48 3.59
N HIS A 36 3.91 11.97 3.36
CA HIS A 36 4.28 12.52 2.05
C HIS A 36 4.42 11.37 1.05
N LEU A 37 3.66 11.41 -0.03
CA LEU A 37 3.74 10.42 -1.10
C LEU A 37 4.91 10.77 -2.01
N ARG A 38 5.72 9.78 -2.31
CA ARG A 38 6.93 9.94 -3.11
C ARG A 38 7.28 8.61 -3.76
N ASP A 39 7.75 8.65 -4.99
CA ASP A 39 8.34 7.48 -5.64
C ASP A 39 7.41 6.24 -5.77
N ILE A 40 7.89 5.23 -6.44
CA ILE A 40 7.24 3.95 -6.66
C ILE A 40 8.14 2.84 -6.09
N LEU A 41 7.55 1.92 -5.34
CA LEU A 41 8.27 0.72 -4.88
C LEU A 41 8.41 -0.25 -6.05
N THR A 42 9.66 -0.58 -6.39
CA THR A 42 9.96 -1.51 -7.47
C THR A 42 9.77 -2.98 -7.04
N THR A 43 9.55 -3.85 -8.01
CA THR A 43 9.43 -5.29 -7.75
C THR A 43 10.69 -5.88 -7.10
N ASP A 44 11.88 -5.37 -7.42
CA ASP A 44 13.14 -5.80 -6.79
C ASP A 44 13.17 -5.43 -5.30
N GLU A 45 12.75 -4.23 -4.95
CA GLU A 45 12.70 -3.79 -3.54
C GLU A 45 11.64 -4.54 -2.71
N VAL A 46 10.58 -5.03 -3.33
CA VAL A 46 9.60 -5.92 -2.69
C VAL A 46 10.27 -7.22 -2.22
N GLN A 47 11.16 -7.77 -3.03
CA GLN A 47 11.87 -9.01 -2.73
C GLN A 47 12.96 -8.83 -1.66
N HIS A 48 13.51 -7.62 -1.54
CA HIS A 48 14.60 -7.27 -0.64
C HIS A 48 14.20 -6.18 0.38
N PRO A 49 13.17 -6.44 1.24
CA PRO A 49 12.70 -5.44 2.19
C PRO A 49 13.77 -5.11 3.23
N ASN A 50 13.88 -3.84 3.57
CA ASN A 50 14.85 -3.30 4.52
C ASN A 50 14.34 -3.22 5.96
N SER A 51 13.07 -3.54 6.22
CA SER A 51 12.50 -3.61 7.56
C SER A 51 12.27 -5.05 8.01
N LYS A 52 12.12 -5.26 9.33
CA LYS A 52 11.91 -6.58 9.93
C LYS A 52 10.65 -6.60 10.79
N ASP A 53 10.00 -7.76 10.88
CA ASP A 53 8.92 -8.02 11.81
C ASP A 53 9.45 -8.21 13.26
N THR A 54 8.54 -8.49 14.20
CA THR A 54 8.88 -8.74 15.62
C THR A 54 9.70 -10.02 15.83
N GLN A 55 9.72 -10.92 14.85
CA GLN A 55 10.49 -12.17 14.86
C GLN A 55 11.83 -12.03 14.14
N GLY A 56 12.13 -10.84 13.58
CA GLY A 56 13.36 -10.56 12.86
C GLY A 56 13.34 -10.92 11.37
N ASN A 57 12.19 -11.36 10.82
CA ASN A 57 12.06 -11.67 9.40
C ASN A 57 11.94 -10.38 8.59
N PRO A 58 12.59 -10.31 7.42
CA PRO A 58 12.43 -9.16 6.53
C PRO A 58 10.96 -9.00 6.08
N ILE A 59 10.40 -7.80 6.25
CA ILE A 59 9.03 -7.48 5.86
C ILE A 59 8.95 -6.06 5.28
N CYS A 60 8.14 -5.89 4.23
CA CYS A 60 7.73 -4.59 3.75
C CYS A 60 6.34 -4.27 4.33
N ARG A 61 6.24 -3.26 5.19
CA ARG A 61 4.96 -2.82 5.74
C ARG A 61 4.28 -1.85 4.80
N VAL A 62 2.98 -2.05 4.63
CA VAL A 62 2.15 -1.26 3.72
C VAL A 62 0.93 -0.69 4.44
N LEU A 63 0.47 0.44 3.93
CA LEU A 63 -0.65 1.21 4.43
C LEU A 63 -1.65 1.43 3.30
N LYS A 64 -2.93 1.48 3.62
CA LYS A 64 -3.96 2.02 2.75
C LYS A 64 -5.03 2.77 3.51
N ASN A 65 -5.77 3.64 2.82
CA ASN A 65 -6.96 4.29 3.34
C ASN A 65 -8.14 3.97 2.43
N GLY A 66 -8.84 2.89 2.73
CA GLY A 66 -10.00 2.42 1.96
C GLY A 66 -11.31 3.03 2.45
N TYR A 67 -12.33 2.97 1.59
CA TYR A 67 -13.66 3.50 1.91
C TYR A 67 -14.31 2.74 3.07
N MET A 68 -14.25 1.40 3.06
CA MET A 68 -14.91 0.55 4.07
C MET A 68 -14.11 0.41 5.35
N THR A 69 -12.80 0.17 5.27
CA THR A 69 -11.99 -0.10 6.47
C THR A 69 -11.20 1.11 6.95
N GLY A 70 -11.17 2.21 6.18
CA GLY A 70 -10.34 3.37 6.48
C GLY A 70 -8.85 3.03 6.42
N LEU A 71 -8.07 3.61 7.33
CA LEU A 71 -6.64 3.39 7.42
C LEU A 71 -6.35 2.02 8.05
N THR A 72 -5.63 1.18 7.31
CA THR A 72 -5.19 -0.16 7.75
C THR A 72 -3.72 -0.37 7.41
N VAL A 73 -3.10 -1.33 8.12
CA VAL A 73 -1.70 -1.74 7.94
C VAL A 73 -1.65 -3.21 7.60
N GLY A 74 -0.74 -3.56 6.69
CA GLY A 74 -0.47 -4.95 6.31
C GLY A 74 1.02 -5.21 6.09
N GLY A 75 1.34 -6.48 5.90
CA GLY A 75 2.66 -6.94 5.47
C GLY A 75 2.63 -7.37 4.01
N LEU A 76 3.49 -6.83 3.18
CA LEU A 76 3.63 -7.23 1.78
C LEU A 76 4.38 -8.56 1.68
N GLY A 77 3.83 -9.51 0.91
CA GLY A 77 4.52 -10.76 0.61
C GLY A 77 5.65 -10.55 -0.40
N LYS A 78 6.72 -11.33 -0.26
CA LYS A 78 7.90 -11.25 -1.14
C LYS A 78 7.67 -11.87 -2.52
N PHE A 79 6.73 -12.79 -2.62
CA PHE A 79 6.45 -13.52 -3.86
C PHE A 79 5.12 -13.06 -4.43
N MET A 80 5.10 -12.85 -5.74
CA MET A 80 3.87 -12.53 -6.46
C MET A 80 2.90 -13.71 -6.42
N SER A 81 1.61 -13.41 -6.36
CA SER A 81 0.53 -14.39 -6.44
C SER A 81 -0.03 -14.47 -7.84
N PHE A 82 -0.12 -15.67 -8.38
CA PHE A 82 -0.85 -15.92 -9.63
C PHE A 82 -2.33 -16.12 -9.31
N ILE A 83 -3.18 -15.24 -9.82
CA ILE A 83 -4.62 -15.25 -9.60
C ILE A 83 -5.34 -15.63 -10.89
N ARG A 84 -6.25 -16.61 -10.79
CA ARG A 84 -7.14 -16.96 -11.89
C ARG A 84 -8.60 -16.83 -11.43
N LYS A 85 -9.35 -15.98 -12.11
CA LYS A 85 -10.79 -15.78 -11.87
C LYS A 85 -11.58 -16.38 -13.02
N TYR A 86 -12.58 -17.19 -12.70
CA TYR A 86 -13.44 -17.85 -13.68
C TYR A 86 -14.75 -17.08 -13.84
N PHE A 87 -15.16 -16.89 -15.09
CA PHE A 87 -16.41 -16.25 -15.49
C PHE A 87 -17.17 -17.17 -16.46
N PRO A 88 -18.48 -16.98 -16.68
CA PRO A 88 -19.23 -17.78 -17.66
C PRO A 88 -18.65 -17.75 -19.08
N THR A 89 -17.95 -16.66 -19.43
CA THR A 89 -17.36 -16.41 -20.74
C THR A 89 -15.89 -16.80 -20.86
N GLY A 90 -15.27 -17.35 -19.79
CA GLY A 90 -13.84 -17.71 -19.78
C GLY A 90 -13.19 -17.46 -18.42
N HIS A 91 -11.89 -17.21 -18.44
CA HIS A 91 -11.13 -16.88 -17.24
C HIS A 91 -10.23 -15.65 -17.47
N GLN A 92 -9.90 -14.99 -16.40
CA GLN A 92 -8.92 -13.91 -16.34
C GLN A 92 -7.78 -14.32 -15.43
N GLU A 93 -6.57 -14.05 -15.85
CA GLU A 93 -5.35 -14.28 -15.08
C GLU A 93 -4.66 -12.96 -14.76
N SER A 94 -4.09 -12.87 -13.57
CA SER A 94 -3.27 -11.73 -13.17
C SER A 94 -2.16 -12.16 -12.22
N ILE A 95 -1.10 -11.37 -12.17
CA ILE A 95 -0.01 -11.49 -11.19
C ILE A 95 -0.16 -10.31 -10.24
N GLU A 96 -0.36 -10.62 -8.96
CA GLU A 96 -0.74 -9.64 -7.94
C GLU A 96 0.22 -9.71 -6.74
N LEU A 97 0.37 -8.59 -6.07
CA LEU A 97 1.06 -8.51 -4.78
C LEU A 97 0.16 -9.05 -3.67
N PRO A 98 0.56 -10.09 -2.92
CA PRO A 98 -0.20 -10.55 -1.77
C PRO A 98 0.12 -9.69 -0.54
N ILE A 99 -0.92 -9.28 0.18
CA ILE A 99 -0.81 -8.50 1.40
C ILE A 99 -1.52 -9.26 2.51
N PHE A 100 -0.81 -9.45 3.61
CA PHE A 100 -1.26 -10.14 4.81
C PHE A 100 -1.69 -9.13 5.87
N ASN A 101 -2.64 -9.49 6.69
CA ASN A 101 -3.01 -8.69 7.86
C ASN A 101 -1.79 -8.54 8.77
N HIS A 102 -1.64 -7.37 9.41
CA HIS A 102 -0.46 -7.13 10.25
C HIS A 102 -0.52 -7.89 11.56
N GLU A 103 -1.65 -7.81 12.27
CA GLU A 103 -1.93 -8.50 13.53
C GLU A 103 -3.43 -8.70 13.65
N ASP A 104 -3.87 -9.75 14.31
CA ASP A 104 -5.29 -10.08 14.48
C ASP A 104 -6.08 -8.99 15.21
N GLU A 105 -5.42 -8.26 16.12
CA GLU A 105 -6.03 -7.18 16.92
C GLU A 105 -6.36 -5.93 16.08
N LEU A 106 -5.69 -5.72 14.94
CA LEU A 106 -5.92 -4.56 14.06
C LEU A 106 -7.04 -4.80 13.04
N GLY A 107 -7.57 -6.02 12.99
CA GLY A 107 -8.60 -6.44 12.06
C GLY A 107 -8.08 -6.65 10.63
N THR A 108 -8.99 -6.88 9.70
CA THR A 108 -8.65 -7.17 8.30
C THR A 108 -8.05 -5.97 7.58
N PHE A 109 -7.05 -6.22 6.73
CA PHE A 109 -6.42 -5.16 5.92
C PHE A 109 -7.41 -4.52 4.95
N ALA A 110 -8.27 -5.32 4.29
CA ALA A 110 -9.25 -4.82 3.33
C ALA A 110 -10.58 -5.57 3.42
N ARG A 111 -11.66 -4.88 3.03
CA ARG A 111 -13.00 -5.44 2.86
C ARG A 111 -13.55 -5.09 1.49
N ARG A 112 -14.62 -5.78 1.09
CA ARG A 112 -15.38 -5.45 -0.11
C ARG A 112 -15.78 -3.97 -0.09
N GLY A 113 -15.48 -3.26 -1.17
CA GLY A 113 -15.67 -1.80 -1.27
C GLY A 113 -14.40 -0.97 -1.08
N ASP A 114 -13.27 -1.60 -0.69
CA ASP A 114 -11.95 -0.96 -0.65
C ASP A 114 -11.18 -1.08 -1.99
N SER A 115 -11.73 -1.79 -2.98
CA SER A 115 -11.11 -1.95 -4.30
C SER A 115 -10.77 -0.60 -4.94
N GLY A 116 -9.61 -0.51 -5.60
CA GLY A 116 -9.08 0.73 -6.15
C GLY A 116 -8.36 1.62 -5.13
N SER A 117 -8.32 1.25 -3.85
CA SER A 117 -7.53 1.99 -2.87
C SER A 117 -6.05 1.91 -3.19
N LEU A 118 -5.37 3.05 -3.14
CA LEU A 118 -3.92 3.12 -3.25
C LEU A 118 -3.28 2.52 -1.99
N ILE A 119 -2.31 1.65 -2.22
CA ILE A 119 -1.48 1.04 -1.19
C ILE A 119 -0.10 1.68 -1.28
N VAL A 120 0.42 2.13 -0.15
CA VAL A 120 1.74 2.75 -0.03
C VAL A 120 2.55 2.06 1.05
N ASP A 121 3.87 2.12 0.96
CA ASP A 121 4.72 1.67 2.05
C ASP A 121 4.81 2.74 3.16
N ILE A 122 5.49 2.40 4.25
CA ILE A 122 5.67 3.33 5.37
C ILE A 122 6.53 4.56 5.03
N LEU A 123 7.27 4.53 3.92
CA LEU A 123 8.05 5.66 3.42
C LEU A 123 7.26 6.54 2.44
N GLY A 124 5.99 6.19 2.16
CA GLY A 124 5.13 6.92 1.23
C GLY A 124 5.31 6.56 -0.24
N ARG A 125 5.99 5.46 -0.56
CA ARG A 125 6.16 5.00 -1.93
C ARG A 125 4.94 4.23 -2.39
N PHE A 126 4.53 4.40 -3.64
CA PHE A 126 3.39 3.71 -4.24
C PHE A 126 3.72 2.23 -4.46
N VAL A 127 2.90 1.35 -3.90
CA VAL A 127 3.07 -0.10 -3.94
C VAL A 127 2.12 -0.75 -4.94
N GLY A 128 0.84 -0.43 -4.87
CA GLY A 128 -0.15 -1.06 -5.72
C GLY A 128 -1.56 -0.49 -5.58
N LEU A 129 -2.45 -0.98 -6.43
CA LEU A 129 -3.89 -0.73 -6.35
C LEU A 129 -4.61 -1.99 -5.90
N LEU A 130 -5.42 -1.87 -4.85
CA LEU A 130 -6.19 -2.99 -4.30
C LEU A 130 -7.20 -3.52 -5.31
N THR A 131 -7.13 -4.81 -5.63
CA THR A 131 -7.99 -5.47 -6.62
C THR A 131 -8.95 -6.51 -6.03
N GLY A 132 -8.60 -7.11 -4.87
CA GLY A 132 -9.44 -8.12 -4.25
C GLY A 132 -8.78 -8.83 -3.09
N GLY A 133 -9.32 -10.00 -2.73
CA GLY A 133 -8.79 -10.84 -1.66
C GLY A 133 -9.47 -12.20 -1.60
N THR A 134 -8.97 -13.08 -0.74
CA THR A 134 -9.54 -14.41 -0.52
C THR A 134 -10.74 -14.41 0.43
N ASN A 135 -10.93 -13.32 1.20
CA ASN A 135 -12.01 -13.23 2.17
C ASN A 135 -13.29 -12.67 1.55
N GLU A 136 -14.21 -13.53 1.21
CA GLU A 136 -15.59 -13.17 0.90
C GLU A 136 -16.40 -13.04 2.21
N GLY A 137 -16.17 -11.94 2.94
CA GLY A 137 -17.08 -11.52 4.02
C GLY A 137 -16.80 -12.04 5.43
N THR A 138 -15.67 -12.67 5.70
CA THR A 138 -15.27 -13.06 7.06
C THR A 138 -14.13 -12.19 7.59
N ASP A 139 -14.19 -11.81 8.87
CA ASP A 139 -13.12 -11.08 9.57
C ASP A 139 -11.99 -12.07 9.94
N GLY A 140 -11.30 -12.60 8.96
CA GLY A 140 -10.29 -13.62 9.20
C GLY A 140 -8.99 -13.40 8.41
N SER A 141 -8.11 -14.38 8.52
CA SER A 141 -6.74 -14.44 7.98
C SER A 141 -6.63 -14.48 6.44
N GLY A 142 -7.40 -13.65 5.73
CA GLY A 142 -7.36 -13.60 4.27
C GLY A 142 -6.19 -12.85 3.71
N ILE A 143 -5.84 -13.22 2.49
CA ILE A 143 -4.86 -12.52 1.69
C ILE A 143 -5.58 -11.45 0.88
N THR A 144 -5.10 -10.21 0.95
CA THR A 144 -5.52 -9.14 0.05
C THR A 144 -4.57 -9.10 -1.15
N TYR A 145 -5.11 -8.84 -2.32
CA TYR A 145 -4.35 -8.75 -3.57
C TYR A 145 -4.35 -7.33 -4.12
N ALA A 146 -3.21 -6.93 -4.66
CA ALA A 146 -3.03 -5.63 -5.28
C ALA A 146 -2.25 -5.74 -6.59
N THR A 147 -2.69 -5.03 -7.61
CA THR A 147 -1.92 -4.87 -8.85
C THR A 147 -0.70 -3.98 -8.57
N PRO A 148 0.53 -4.40 -8.92
CA PRO A 148 1.74 -3.62 -8.71
C PRO A 148 1.62 -2.23 -9.34
N PHE A 149 1.95 -1.17 -8.59
CA PHE A 149 1.83 0.19 -9.11
C PHE A 149 2.88 0.49 -10.19
N GLU A 150 4.07 -0.09 -10.08
CA GLU A 150 5.11 -0.01 -11.11
C GLU A 150 4.56 -0.40 -12.49
N TRP A 151 3.89 -1.56 -12.59
CA TRP A 151 3.28 -2.03 -13.83
C TRP A 151 2.14 -1.11 -14.31
N VAL A 152 1.28 -0.65 -13.38
CA VAL A 152 0.19 0.29 -13.72
C VAL A 152 0.77 1.57 -14.28
N TRP A 153 1.84 2.09 -13.66
CA TRP A 153 2.48 3.33 -14.07
C TRP A 153 3.16 3.24 -15.43
N GLU A 154 3.79 2.10 -15.72
CA GLU A 154 4.34 1.82 -17.06
C GLU A 154 3.26 1.89 -18.15
N LEU A 155 2.07 1.31 -17.89
CA LEU A 155 0.95 1.38 -18.81
C LEU A 155 0.42 2.80 -18.98
N VAL A 156 0.31 3.55 -17.89
CA VAL A 156 -0.11 4.97 -17.92
C VAL A 156 0.87 5.79 -18.76
N CYS A 157 2.18 5.66 -18.53
CA CYS A 157 3.19 6.38 -19.29
C CYS A 157 3.21 6.01 -20.78
N LYS A 158 2.90 4.75 -21.10
CA LYS A 158 2.80 4.30 -22.50
C LYS A 158 1.61 4.93 -23.22
N GLU A 159 0.46 5.03 -22.56
CA GLU A 159 -0.76 5.60 -23.14
C GLU A 159 -0.75 7.13 -23.11
N PHE A 160 -0.18 7.70 -22.06
CA PHE A 160 -0.10 9.14 -21.82
C PHE A 160 1.35 9.60 -21.65
N PRO A 161 2.10 9.77 -22.75
CA PRO A 161 3.47 10.28 -22.71
C PRO A 161 3.51 11.67 -22.04
N GLY A 162 4.30 11.81 -20.98
CA GLY A 162 4.36 13.04 -20.18
C GLY A 162 3.47 13.04 -18.93
N ALA A 163 2.76 11.93 -18.64
CA ALA A 163 2.10 11.76 -17.34
C ALA A 163 3.11 11.94 -16.19
N ASN A 164 2.69 12.62 -15.11
CA ASN A 164 3.53 12.89 -13.95
C ASN A 164 2.73 12.62 -12.65
N LEU A 165 3.37 12.02 -11.67
CA LEU A 165 2.75 11.75 -10.36
C LEU A 165 2.86 12.94 -9.40
N TYR A 166 3.58 14.00 -9.78
CA TYR A 166 3.75 15.24 -9.00
C TYR A 166 4.15 14.96 -7.54
N PHE A 167 5.17 14.16 -7.35
CA PHE A 167 5.72 13.89 -6.01
C PHE A 167 6.36 15.12 -5.39
N GLU A 168 6.81 16.05 -6.21
CA GLU A 168 7.28 17.37 -5.80
C GLU A 168 6.10 18.33 -5.60
N ASP A 169 6.33 19.44 -4.92
CA ASP A 169 5.31 20.47 -4.74
C ASP A 169 4.77 20.92 -6.12
N PRO A 170 3.46 20.73 -6.39
CA PRO A 170 2.87 21.11 -7.67
C PRO A 170 3.10 22.60 -8.00
N VAL A 171 3.13 23.46 -6.97
CA VAL A 171 3.36 24.92 -7.14
C VAL A 171 4.78 25.16 -7.64
N ALA A 172 5.77 24.46 -7.08
CA ALA A 172 7.17 24.58 -7.52
C ALA A 172 7.36 24.02 -8.94
N PHE A 173 6.64 22.93 -9.29
CA PHE A 173 6.69 22.34 -10.63
C PHE A 173 6.18 23.30 -11.70
N PHE A 174 5.03 23.94 -11.50
CA PHE A 174 4.47 24.89 -12.47
C PHE A 174 5.26 26.21 -12.54
N ALA A 175 5.85 26.67 -11.43
CA ALA A 175 6.66 27.89 -11.41
C ALA A 175 7.99 27.75 -12.18
N ASN A 176 8.50 26.53 -12.38
CA ASN A 176 9.77 26.29 -13.09
C ASN A 176 9.58 25.96 -14.59
N ASN A 177 8.34 25.86 -15.08
CA ASN A 177 8.02 25.49 -16.46
C ASN A 177 7.27 26.59 -17.24
N ASP A 178 7.13 27.80 -16.69
CA ASP A 178 6.73 29.02 -17.35
C ASP A 178 7.98 29.84 -17.73
#